data_c9d71ab6973c0b18d7e8a8f06d6c181b
#
_entry.id   c9d71ab6973c0b18d7e8a8f06d6c181b
#
_cell.length_a   1.000
_cell.length_b   1.000
_cell.length_c   1.000
_cell.angle_alpha   90.00
_cell.angle_beta   90.00
_cell.angle_gamma   90.00
#
_symmetry.space_group_name_H-M   'P 1'
#
loop_
_entity.id
_entity.type
_entity.pdbx_description
1 polymer ?
#
loop_
_entity_poly.entity_id
_entity_poly.type
_entity_poly.pdbx_seq_one_letter_code
_entity_poly.pdbx_strand_id
1 'polypeptide(L)'
;MARKEMKMEELVEVLYQWHKGSSISQIKRSLGWDRKTIRKYIELAQSHGLSRESEIQEDVYYLHLAGEIQKGLKTPVACSEAYKKTAVYQSTIEKLLSRPYMTPKQVFRVLKREYNYPLSYSSFNRYINVKYPKQPRSCLHIEVSAAEEAQVDFGSAGMMFDQGQGKMRRAHAFVLSLSYSRLHFVEFVFDQGQVTWVKCHMNAFDFFGGVVKRVVLDNLKSGILRPNTYDPVFNRAYGECAKHYGFIIDPAKARKAQHKGKIERKIPVVRQQFLSCLETKDLIEANKLVRQWCLFDYGMQSHGTTKRKPYEVFQLEEKPLLLPLPQERFDIPLWKEATVHRDHHIVFDKSYYSLPTRYVGKKVWVRGGLTRVQLFYEGELVKSHRRSYTQGKWMTDETDYPPEKSKYLLKTLSYYQQQALQYGEFVGELVTKIMTEHAYRNLRKVQGIFRLAQKYGSEAMNLTAERCLFYEDYRMTTIKRILDKQLYGLPLEETTTQQVQVTSSFVRPCDYFNHTKEERT
;
A
#
# COMPACT_ATOMS: atom_id res chain seq x y z
N MET A 1 -52.03 23.30 -7.27
CA MET A 1 -51.95 21.86 -7.56
C MET A 1 -51.09 21.66 -8.79
N ALA A 2 -50.05 20.87 -8.72
CA ALA A 2 -49.21 20.54 -9.87
C ALA A 2 -50.07 19.75 -10.88
N ARG A 3 -50.11 20.20 -12.13
CA ARG A 3 -50.81 19.49 -13.21
C ARG A 3 -50.13 18.12 -13.38
N LYS A 4 -50.87 17.04 -13.13
CA LYS A 4 -50.42 15.66 -13.37
C LYS A 4 -50.22 15.52 -14.88
N GLU A 5 -48.97 15.36 -15.34
CA GLU A 5 -48.68 15.07 -16.76
C GLU A 5 -49.04 13.61 -17.05
N MET A 6 -49.62 13.35 -18.21
CA MET A 6 -49.97 12.00 -18.67
C MET A 6 -48.68 11.21 -18.96
N LYS A 7 -48.59 9.99 -18.45
CA LYS A 7 -47.45 9.11 -18.73
C LYS A 7 -47.46 8.67 -20.19
N MET A 8 -46.30 8.24 -20.69
CA MET A 8 -46.12 7.79 -22.07
C MET A 8 -47.11 6.68 -22.44
N GLU A 9 -47.23 5.66 -21.61
CA GLU A 9 -48.10 4.50 -21.79
C GLU A 9 -49.60 4.92 -21.84
N GLU A 10 -50.00 5.81 -20.94
CA GLU A 10 -51.37 6.35 -20.90
C GLU A 10 -51.68 7.19 -22.13
N LEU A 11 -50.69 7.94 -22.64
CA LEU A 11 -50.87 8.75 -23.86
C LEU A 11 -51.02 7.85 -25.10
N VAL A 12 -50.19 6.82 -25.22
CA VAL A 12 -50.29 5.83 -26.29
C VAL A 12 -51.68 5.22 -26.31
N GLU A 13 -52.22 4.82 -25.17
CA GLU A 13 -53.53 4.21 -25.05
C GLU A 13 -54.65 5.20 -25.42
N VAL A 14 -54.53 6.48 -25.02
CA VAL A 14 -55.49 7.55 -25.45
C VAL A 14 -55.50 7.70 -26.98
N LEU A 15 -54.32 7.73 -27.61
CA LEU A 15 -54.20 7.89 -29.07
C LEU A 15 -54.75 6.69 -29.82
N TYR A 16 -54.45 5.48 -29.36
CA TYR A 16 -54.92 4.23 -29.93
C TYR A 16 -56.46 4.13 -29.85
N GLN A 17 -57.05 4.31 -28.64
CA GLN A 17 -58.50 4.24 -28.48
C GLN A 17 -59.23 5.31 -29.32
N TRP A 18 -58.69 6.52 -29.42
CA TRP A 18 -59.28 7.57 -30.26
C TRP A 18 -59.17 7.21 -31.73
N HIS A 19 -58.07 6.70 -32.21
CA HIS A 19 -57.87 6.27 -33.60
C HIS A 19 -58.81 5.12 -33.96
N LYS A 20 -59.02 4.19 -33.03
CA LYS A 20 -59.97 3.06 -33.17
C LYS A 20 -61.47 3.48 -33.17
N GLY A 21 -61.75 4.77 -33.08
CA GLY A 21 -63.11 5.30 -33.16
C GLY A 21 -63.76 5.62 -31.82
N SER A 22 -63.14 5.39 -30.68
CA SER A 22 -63.70 5.67 -29.36
C SER A 22 -63.95 7.17 -29.17
N SER A 23 -65.10 7.53 -28.58
CA SER A 23 -65.39 8.91 -28.21
C SER A 23 -64.60 9.38 -27.01
N ILE A 24 -64.36 10.71 -26.90
CA ILE A 24 -63.64 11.29 -25.74
C ILE A 24 -64.27 10.89 -24.40
N SER A 25 -65.64 10.71 -24.42
CA SER A 25 -66.36 10.27 -23.23
C SER A 25 -66.14 8.82 -22.85
N GLN A 26 -65.89 7.95 -23.83
CA GLN A 26 -65.51 6.54 -23.62
C GLN A 26 -64.11 6.45 -23.11
N ILE A 27 -63.12 7.16 -23.70
CA ILE A 27 -61.75 7.25 -23.28
C ILE A 27 -61.62 7.78 -21.84
N LYS A 28 -62.41 8.81 -21.47
CA LYS A 28 -62.49 9.29 -20.11
C LYS A 28 -62.93 8.19 -19.13
N ARG A 29 -63.93 7.38 -19.51
CA ARG A 29 -64.46 6.31 -18.66
C ARG A 29 -63.44 5.18 -18.48
N SER A 30 -62.68 4.87 -19.53
CA SER A 30 -61.69 3.79 -19.48
C SER A 30 -60.39 4.18 -18.75
N LEU A 31 -59.90 5.40 -18.95
CA LEU A 31 -58.56 5.82 -18.47
C LEU A 31 -58.60 6.85 -17.32
N GLY A 32 -59.79 7.39 -16.97
CA GLY A 32 -59.95 8.31 -15.84
C GLY A 32 -59.45 9.74 -16.06
N TRP A 33 -58.95 10.09 -17.24
CA TRP A 33 -58.41 11.41 -17.54
C TRP A 33 -59.52 12.43 -17.85
N ASP A 34 -59.27 13.73 -17.55
CA ASP A 34 -60.21 14.79 -17.85
C ASP A 34 -60.35 15.01 -19.36
N ARG A 35 -61.62 15.32 -19.82
CA ARG A 35 -61.91 15.52 -21.22
C ARG A 35 -61.10 16.63 -21.89
N LYS A 36 -60.74 17.69 -21.16
CA LYS A 36 -59.92 18.79 -21.70
C LYS A 36 -58.52 18.32 -21.98
N THR A 37 -57.95 17.48 -21.08
CA THR A 37 -56.61 16.89 -21.23
C THR A 37 -56.58 15.93 -22.41
N ILE A 38 -57.58 15.02 -22.52
CA ILE A 38 -57.67 14.08 -23.64
C ILE A 38 -57.78 14.85 -24.97
N ARG A 39 -58.64 15.86 -25.04
CA ARG A 39 -58.85 16.69 -26.27
C ARG A 39 -57.52 17.36 -26.67
N LYS A 40 -56.84 17.98 -25.75
CA LYS A 40 -55.53 18.62 -25.99
C LYS A 40 -54.51 17.66 -26.63
N TYR A 41 -54.38 16.44 -26.13
CA TYR A 41 -53.44 15.46 -26.68
C TYR A 41 -53.86 14.92 -28.04
N ILE A 42 -55.19 14.78 -28.28
CA ILE A 42 -55.73 14.40 -29.57
C ILE A 42 -55.48 15.50 -30.62
N GLU A 43 -55.72 16.77 -30.29
CA GLU A 43 -55.46 17.92 -31.18
C GLU A 43 -53.94 17.98 -31.55
N LEU A 44 -53.06 17.73 -30.58
CA LEU A 44 -51.63 17.64 -30.85
C LEU A 44 -51.30 16.44 -31.75
N ALA A 45 -51.92 15.29 -31.56
CA ALA A 45 -51.71 14.13 -32.41
C ALA A 45 -52.20 14.37 -33.84
N GLN A 46 -53.33 15.05 -33.99
CA GLN A 46 -53.85 15.46 -35.30
C GLN A 46 -52.92 16.45 -36.02
N SER A 47 -52.31 17.39 -35.29
CA SER A 47 -51.26 18.27 -35.86
C SER A 47 -50.02 17.55 -36.32
N HIS A 48 -49.73 16.34 -35.80
CA HIS A 48 -48.69 15.42 -36.24
C HIS A 48 -49.17 14.38 -37.25
N GLY A 49 -50.39 14.56 -37.85
CA GLY A 49 -50.88 13.75 -38.96
C GLY A 49 -51.75 12.54 -38.57
N LEU A 50 -52.12 12.35 -37.30
CA LEU A 50 -53.01 11.27 -36.90
C LEU A 50 -54.47 11.63 -37.31
N SER A 51 -55.08 10.84 -38.21
CA SER A 51 -56.45 10.98 -38.61
C SER A 51 -57.29 9.73 -38.29
N ARG A 52 -58.54 9.86 -38.01
CA ARG A 52 -59.49 8.73 -37.84
C ARG A 52 -59.73 7.92 -39.12
N GLU A 53 -59.41 8.50 -40.25
CA GLU A 53 -59.57 7.87 -41.55
C GLU A 53 -58.34 7.10 -42.01
N SER A 54 -57.22 7.27 -41.30
CA SER A 54 -56.00 6.51 -41.59
C SER A 54 -56.07 5.05 -41.05
N GLU A 55 -55.34 4.14 -41.67
CA GLU A 55 -55.29 2.74 -41.21
C GLU A 55 -54.74 2.65 -39.80
N ILE A 56 -55.25 1.68 -39.02
CA ILE A 56 -54.77 1.44 -37.67
C ILE A 56 -53.29 0.96 -37.77
N GLN A 57 -52.42 1.68 -37.08
CA GLN A 57 -50.98 1.44 -37.10
C GLN A 57 -50.55 0.49 -35.99
N GLU A 58 -49.32 -0.03 -36.09
CA GLU A 58 -48.69 -0.82 -35.03
C GLU A 58 -48.39 0.03 -33.77
N ASP A 59 -48.29 -0.60 -32.61
CA ASP A 59 -48.02 0.05 -31.32
C ASP A 59 -46.79 0.96 -31.33
N VAL A 60 -45.78 0.60 -32.15
CA VAL A 60 -44.53 1.38 -32.31
C VAL A 60 -44.82 2.78 -32.89
N TYR A 61 -45.81 2.92 -33.79
CA TYR A 61 -46.22 4.22 -34.34
C TYR A 61 -46.77 5.15 -33.24
N TYR A 62 -47.69 4.64 -32.40
CA TYR A 62 -48.28 5.44 -31.32
C TYR A 62 -47.24 5.79 -30.26
N LEU A 63 -46.26 4.90 -29.96
CA LEU A 63 -45.13 5.18 -29.10
C LEU A 63 -44.26 6.32 -29.65
N HIS A 64 -43.96 6.30 -30.95
CA HIS A 64 -43.18 7.35 -31.59
C HIS A 64 -43.93 8.69 -31.55
N LEU A 65 -45.21 8.68 -31.95
CA LEU A 65 -46.08 9.87 -31.97
C LEU A 65 -46.25 10.46 -30.55
N ALA A 66 -46.52 9.65 -29.56
CA ALA A 66 -46.59 10.08 -28.16
C ALA A 66 -45.26 10.72 -27.69
N GLY A 67 -44.10 10.17 -28.11
CA GLY A 67 -42.80 10.72 -27.86
C GLY A 67 -42.61 12.12 -28.46
N GLU A 68 -43.01 12.32 -29.70
CA GLU A 68 -42.93 13.62 -30.38
C GLU A 68 -43.85 14.67 -29.71
N ILE A 69 -45.06 14.29 -29.37
CA ILE A 69 -46.01 15.16 -28.66
C ILE A 69 -45.46 15.57 -27.30
N GLN A 70 -44.90 14.64 -26.53
CA GLN A 70 -44.29 14.95 -25.21
C GLN A 70 -43.05 15.84 -25.33
N LYS A 71 -42.21 15.65 -26.38
CA LYS A 71 -41.08 16.55 -26.67
C LYS A 71 -41.55 17.96 -26.99
N GLY A 72 -42.57 18.10 -27.81
CA GLY A 72 -43.17 19.40 -28.20
C GLY A 72 -43.81 20.16 -27.03
N LEU A 73 -44.37 19.44 -26.04
CA LEU A 73 -44.94 20.03 -24.83
C LEU A 73 -43.93 20.51 -23.79
N LYS A 74 -42.72 20.00 -23.84
CA LYS A 74 -41.64 20.45 -22.96
C LYS A 74 -41.07 21.76 -23.49
N THR A 75 -41.46 22.89 -22.89
CA THR A 75 -40.80 24.17 -23.17
C THR A 75 -39.31 24.02 -23.08
N PRO A 76 -38.52 24.33 -24.12
CA PRO A 76 -37.07 24.22 -24.04
C PRO A 76 -36.56 24.99 -22.83
N VAL A 77 -35.74 24.34 -21.98
CA VAL A 77 -35.21 24.95 -20.74
C VAL A 77 -34.51 26.28 -21.06
N ALA A 78 -33.94 26.42 -22.25
CA ALA A 78 -33.31 27.63 -22.76
C ALA A 78 -34.27 28.83 -22.91
N CYS A 79 -35.57 28.61 -22.99
CA CYS A 79 -36.61 29.66 -23.10
C CYS A 79 -37.10 30.11 -21.72
N SER A 80 -36.74 29.43 -20.63
CA SER A 80 -37.24 29.79 -19.31
C SER A 80 -36.63 31.11 -18.82
N GLU A 81 -37.43 31.91 -18.09
CA GLU A 81 -36.97 33.15 -17.49
C GLU A 81 -35.76 32.96 -16.56
N ALA A 82 -35.74 31.84 -15.81
CA ALA A 82 -34.64 31.46 -14.97
C ALA A 82 -33.34 31.20 -15.77
N TYR A 83 -33.45 30.62 -16.97
CA TYR A 83 -32.31 30.42 -17.87
C TYR A 83 -31.75 31.76 -18.34
N LYS A 84 -32.62 32.65 -18.80
CA LYS A 84 -32.26 34.01 -19.26
C LYS A 84 -31.59 34.81 -18.15
N LYS A 85 -32.12 34.80 -16.93
CA LYS A 85 -31.53 35.46 -15.74
C LYS A 85 -30.14 34.86 -15.37
N THR A 86 -29.93 33.57 -15.56
CA THR A 86 -28.65 32.94 -15.32
C THR A 86 -27.63 33.24 -16.41
N ALA A 87 -28.07 33.36 -17.65
CA ALA A 87 -27.23 33.67 -18.81
C ALA A 87 -26.49 35.00 -18.68
N VAL A 88 -27.00 35.97 -17.93
CA VAL A 88 -26.33 37.24 -17.62
C VAL A 88 -24.98 37.02 -16.94
N TYR A 89 -24.85 35.94 -16.15
CA TYR A 89 -23.61 35.59 -15.43
C TYR A 89 -22.71 34.63 -16.21
N GLN A 90 -22.97 34.37 -17.50
CA GLN A 90 -22.27 33.36 -18.29
C GLN A 90 -20.74 33.55 -18.28
N SER A 91 -20.24 34.75 -18.53
CA SER A 91 -18.80 35.04 -18.56
C SER A 91 -18.11 34.75 -17.22
N THR A 92 -18.80 35.12 -16.13
CA THR A 92 -18.33 34.85 -14.77
C THR A 92 -18.32 33.33 -14.46
N ILE A 93 -19.38 32.62 -14.90
CA ILE A 93 -19.50 31.17 -14.74
C ILE A 93 -18.36 30.46 -15.49
N GLU A 94 -18.09 30.85 -16.73
CA GLU A 94 -17.01 30.29 -17.56
C GLU A 94 -15.63 30.52 -16.91
N LYS A 95 -15.37 31.76 -16.47
CA LYS A 95 -14.13 32.09 -15.76
C LYS A 95 -13.94 31.30 -14.46
N LEU A 96 -15.03 31.03 -13.73
CA LEU A 96 -14.96 30.23 -12.51
C LEU A 96 -14.80 28.74 -12.82
N LEU A 97 -15.50 28.21 -13.82
CA LEU A 97 -15.41 26.79 -14.22
C LEU A 97 -14.05 26.44 -14.83
N SER A 98 -13.33 27.42 -15.40
CA SER A 98 -11.97 27.19 -15.92
C SER A 98 -10.92 27.03 -14.83
N ARG A 99 -11.22 27.40 -13.57
CA ARG A 99 -10.30 27.20 -12.44
C ARG A 99 -10.16 25.71 -12.09
N PRO A 100 -8.95 25.21 -11.80
CA PRO A 100 -8.76 23.82 -11.42
C PRO A 100 -9.60 23.47 -10.17
N TYR A 101 -10.20 22.28 -10.19
CA TYR A 101 -11.03 21.72 -9.10
C TYR A 101 -12.33 22.46 -8.77
N MET A 102 -12.74 23.47 -9.55
CA MET A 102 -13.98 24.19 -9.35
C MET A 102 -15.19 23.34 -9.80
N THR A 103 -16.13 23.12 -8.89
CA THR A 103 -17.38 22.38 -9.18
C THR A 103 -18.56 23.32 -9.38
N PRO A 104 -19.63 22.93 -10.12
CA PRO A 104 -20.83 23.75 -10.26
C PRO A 104 -21.42 24.20 -8.92
N LYS A 105 -21.35 23.35 -7.89
CA LYS A 105 -21.82 23.70 -6.53
C LYS A 105 -20.98 24.82 -5.89
N GLN A 106 -19.69 24.82 -6.13
CA GLN A 106 -18.78 25.89 -5.66
C GLN A 106 -19.00 27.18 -6.44
N VAL A 107 -19.14 27.08 -7.78
CA VAL A 107 -19.50 28.25 -8.61
C VAL A 107 -20.78 28.89 -8.11
N PHE A 108 -21.83 28.12 -7.85
CA PHE A 108 -23.08 28.61 -7.29
C PHE A 108 -22.87 29.34 -5.94
N ARG A 109 -22.04 28.79 -5.04
CA ARG A 109 -21.73 29.44 -3.76
C ARG A 109 -21.02 30.79 -3.95
N VAL A 110 -20.06 30.86 -4.89
CA VAL A 110 -19.38 32.11 -5.24
C VAL A 110 -20.36 33.13 -5.81
N LEU A 111 -21.22 32.72 -6.75
CA LEU A 111 -22.24 33.60 -7.33
C LEU A 111 -23.21 34.13 -6.27
N LYS A 112 -23.64 33.29 -5.32
CA LYS A 112 -24.48 33.73 -4.19
C LYS A 112 -23.78 34.76 -3.31
N ARG A 113 -22.53 34.51 -2.98
CA ARG A 113 -21.74 35.35 -2.03
C ARG A 113 -21.28 36.68 -2.64
N GLU A 114 -20.76 36.64 -3.87
CA GLU A 114 -20.07 37.76 -4.48
C GLU A 114 -20.92 38.56 -5.48
N TYR A 115 -21.93 37.91 -6.07
CA TYR A 115 -22.73 38.52 -7.13
C TYR A 115 -24.26 38.55 -6.80
N ASN A 116 -24.63 38.28 -5.56
CA ASN A 116 -26.05 38.27 -5.12
C ASN A 116 -26.97 37.50 -6.05
N TYR A 117 -26.52 36.35 -6.56
CA TYR A 117 -27.29 35.55 -7.54
C TYR A 117 -28.66 35.18 -6.99
N PRO A 118 -29.80 35.56 -7.70
CA PRO A 118 -31.12 35.52 -7.10
C PRO A 118 -31.79 34.16 -7.09
N LEU A 119 -31.38 33.22 -7.98
CA LEU A 119 -32.09 31.97 -8.19
C LEU A 119 -31.62 30.83 -7.31
N SER A 120 -32.38 29.72 -7.30
CA SER A 120 -32.06 28.50 -6.58
C SER A 120 -30.93 27.70 -7.24
N TYR A 121 -30.27 26.80 -6.48
CA TYR A 121 -29.28 25.88 -7.03
C TYR A 121 -29.88 24.99 -8.13
N SER A 122 -31.12 24.56 -8.00
CA SER A 122 -31.82 23.73 -9.02
C SER A 122 -31.91 24.45 -10.37
N SER A 123 -32.28 25.74 -10.37
CA SER A 123 -32.32 26.56 -11.58
C SER A 123 -30.94 26.75 -12.19
N PHE A 124 -29.93 27.06 -11.36
CA PHE A 124 -28.56 27.18 -11.79
C PHE A 124 -28.02 25.87 -12.38
N ASN A 125 -28.23 24.74 -11.70
CA ASN A 125 -27.72 23.43 -12.16
C ASN A 125 -28.41 23.00 -13.47
N ARG A 126 -29.70 23.38 -13.68
CA ARG A 126 -30.40 23.17 -14.93
C ARG A 126 -29.76 23.97 -16.07
N TYR A 127 -29.41 25.25 -15.84
CA TYR A 127 -28.66 26.06 -16.79
C TYR A 127 -27.31 25.41 -17.16
N ILE A 128 -26.51 25.00 -16.15
CA ILE A 128 -25.21 24.35 -16.36
C ILE A 128 -25.33 23.09 -17.22
N ASN A 129 -26.33 22.24 -16.95
CA ASN A 129 -26.51 20.99 -17.68
C ASN A 129 -26.96 21.20 -19.15
N VAL A 130 -27.66 22.28 -19.42
CA VAL A 130 -28.06 22.64 -20.79
C VAL A 130 -26.93 23.32 -21.55
N LYS A 131 -26.23 24.28 -20.93
CA LYS A 131 -25.16 25.06 -21.57
C LYS A 131 -23.83 24.30 -21.68
N TYR A 132 -23.52 23.48 -20.67
CA TYR A 132 -22.30 22.68 -20.59
C TYR A 132 -22.67 21.21 -20.38
N PRO A 133 -23.25 20.55 -21.40
CA PRO A 133 -23.66 19.16 -21.29
C PRO A 133 -22.44 18.30 -21.02
N LYS A 134 -22.50 17.51 -19.95
CA LYS A 134 -21.48 16.49 -19.71
C LYS A 134 -21.56 15.49 -20.84
N GLN A 135 -20.49 15.35 -21.61
CA GLN A 135 -20.42 14.27 -22.58
C GLN A 135 -20.68 12.93 -21.85
N PRO A 136 -21.61 12.11 -22.35
CA PRO A 136 -21.84 10.80 -21.77
C PRO A 136 -20.53 10.02 -21.83
N ARG A 137 -20.00 9.67 -20.64
CA ARG A 137 -18.82 8.80 -20.55
C ARG A 137 -19.28 7.40 -20.94
N SER A 138 -19.04 7.01 -22.17
CA SER A 138 -19.23 5.61 -22.57
C SER A 138 -18.16 4.77 -21.87
N CYS A 139 -18.60 3.78 -21.10
CA CYS A 139 -17.70 2.77 -20.51
C CYS A 139 -17.84 1.50 -21.32
N LEU A 140 -16.73 1.02 -21.87
CA LEU A 140 -16.71 -0.29 -22.50
C LEU A 140 -16.84 -1.35 -21.40
N HIS A 141 -17.81 -2.23 -21.52
CA HIS A 141 -17.92 -3.39 -20.64
C HIS A 141 -16.95 -4.45 -21.15
N ILE A 142 -15.78 -4.56 -20.49
CA ILE A 142 -14.78 -5.58 -20.82
C ILE A 142 -15.11 -6.80 -19.98
N GLU A 143 -15.51 -7.88 -20.61
CA GLU A 143 -15.57 -9.20 -20.00
C GLU A 143 -14.15 -9.77 -19.86
N VAL A 144 -13.87 -10.33 -18.71
CA VAL A 144 -12.56 -10.91 -18.37
C VAL A 144 -12.80 -12.39 -18.11
N SER A 145 -11.94 -13.25 -18.66
CA SER A 145 -12.01 -14.69 -18.44
C SER A 145 -11.71 -15.06 -16.99
N ALA A 146 -12.14 -16.25 -16.56
CA ALA A 146 -11.86 -16.74 -15.21
C ALA A 146 -10.34 -16.85 -14.97
N ALA A 147 -9.89 -16.50 -13.77
CA ALA A 147 -8.49 -16.50 -13.32
C ALA A 147 -7.53 -15.59 -14.13
N GLU A 148 -8.06 -14.74 -15.00
CA GLU A 148 -7.21 -13.87 -15.81
C GLU A 148 -6.77 -12.60 -15.06
N GLU A 149 -7.68 -11.94 -14.35
CA GLU A 149 -7.44 -10.61 -13.79
C GLU A 149 -7.95 -10.47 -12.36
N ALA A 150 -7.12 -9.86 -11.51
CA ALA A 150 -7.54 -9.26 -10.25
C ALA A 150 -7.21 -7.78 -10.23
N GLN A 151 -7.99 -7.03 -9.46
CA GLN A 151 -7.83 -5.59 -9.30
C GLN A 151 -7.58 -5.26 -7.83
N VAL A 152 -6.60 -4.38 -7.58
CA VAL A 152 -6.18 -3.98 -6.23
C VAL A 152 -6.41 -2.50 -5.99
N ASP A 153 -6.85 -2.18 -4.77
CA ASP A 153 -6.99 -0.80 -4.29
C ASP A 153 -6.74 -0.72 -2.78
N PHE A 154 -6.35 0.48 -2.32
CA PHE A 154 -6.28 0.84 -0.91
C PHE A 154 -7.31 1.92 -0.57
N GLY A 155 -7.98 1.75 0.57
CA GLY A 155 -8.89 2.76 1.10
C GLY A 155 -8.69 2.99 2.60
N SER A 156 -9.18 4.11 3.11
CA SER A 156 -9.20 4.34 4.56
C SER A 156 -10.20 3.42 5.24
N ALA A 157 -9.79 2.75 6.32
CA ALA A 157 -10.65 1.91 7.18
C ALA A 157 -11.01 2.57 8.51
N GLY A 158 -10.60 3.84 8.72
CA GLY A 158 -10.85 4.55 9.99
C GLY A 158 -9.73 4.34 11.00
N MET A 159 -10.08 4.46 12.29
CA MET A 159 -9.14 4.26 13.40
C MET A 159 -9.34 2.86 13.98
N MET A 160 -8.25 2.11 14.14
CA MET A 160 -8.22 0.78 14.74
C MET A 160 -7.16 0.71 15.84
N PHE A 161 -7.33 -0.19 16.79
CA PHE A 161 -6.42 -0.38 17.90
C PHE A 161 -5.24 -1.26 17.46
N ASP A 162 -4.03 -0.78 17.71
CA ASP A 162 -2.78 -1.48 17.48
C ASP A 162 -2.30 -2.10 18.80
N GLN A 163 -2.50 -3.42 18.96
CA GLN A 163 -2.06 -4.15 20.15
C GLN A 163 -0.55 -4.04 20.37
N GLY A 164 0.26 -4.01 19.30
CA GLY A 164 1.71 -3.91 19.39
C GLY A 164 2.22 -2.55 19.90
N GLN A 165 1.45 -1.48 19.68
CA GLN A 165 1.78 -0.13 20.15
C GLN A 165 0.86 0.38 21.27
N GLY A 166 -0.16 -0.37 21.66
CA GLY A 166 -1.11 -0.01 22.70
C GLY A 166 -1.94 1.24 22.42
N LYS A 167 -2.14 1.62 21.15
CA LYS A 167 -2.83 2.86 20.77
C LYS A 167 -3.69 2.75 19.52
N MET A 168 -4.62 3.69 19.38
CA MET A 168 -5.43 3.85 18.18
C MET A 168 -4.59 4.43 17.04
N ARG A 169 -4.62 3.80 15.88
CA ARG A 169 -3.94 4.25 14.67
C ARG A 169 -4.88 4.24 13.46
N ARG A 170 -4.57 5.09 12.49
CA ARG A 170 -5.28 5.06 11.20
C ARG A 170 -4.99 3.75 10.48
N ALA A 171 -6.04 3.01 10.17
CA ALA A 171 -5.96 1.79 9.39
C ALA A 171 -6.36 2.03 7.93
N HIS A 172 -5.83 1.21 7.06
CA HIS A 172 -6.11 1.17 5.63
C HIS A 172 -6.66 -0.20 5.27
N ALA A 173 -7.67 -0.24 4.38
CA ALA A 173 -8.19 -1.47 3.83
C ALA A 173 -7.49 -1.75 2.50
N PHE A 174 -6.75 -2.84 2.42
CA PHE A 174 -6.30 -3.45 1.18
C PHE A 174 -7.44 -4.31 0.63
N VAL A 175 -7.81 -4.11 -0.62
CA VAL A 175 -8.86 -4.89 -1.28
C VAL A 175 -8.32 -5.45 -2.59
N LEU A 176 -8.22 -6.77 -2.68
CA LEU A 176 -7.93 -7.47 -3.93
C LEU A 176 -9.20 -8.20 -4.38
N SER A 177 -9.65 -7.93 -5.59
CA SER A 177 -10.90 -8.43 -6.13
C SER A 177 -10.67 -9.15 -7.43
N LEU A 178 -11.12 -10.37 -7.52
CA LEU A 178 -11.15 -11.13 -8.76
C LEU A 178 -12.12 -10.48 -9.75
N SER A 179 -11.69 -10.29 -10.99
CA SER A 179 -12.49 -9.57 -11.99
C SER A 179 -13.61 -10.42 -12.59
N TYR A 180 -13.52 -11.74 -12.52
CA TYR A 180 -14.54 -12.66 -13.01
C TYR A 180 -15.60 -12.97 -11.95
N SER A 181 -15.26 -13.69 -10.89
CA SER A 181 -16.21 -14.06 -9.83
C SER A 181 -16.70 -12.88 -8.99
N ARG A 182 -15.98 -11.76 -8.95
CA ARG A 182 -16.21 -10.62 -8.06
C ARG A 182 -15.94 -10.91 -6.59
N LEU A 183 -15.32 -12.05 -6.27
CA LEU A 183 -14.91 -12.33 -4.91
C LEU A 183 -13.82 -11.37 -4.45
N HIS A 184 -13.93 -10.90 -3.20
CA HIS A 184 -12.97 -9.98 -2.60
C HIS A 184 -12.13 -10.68 -1.54
N PHE A 185 -10.86 -10.31 -1.48
CA PHE A 185 -10.04 -10.42 -0.30
C PHE A 185 -9.85 -9.03 0.29
N VAL A 186 -10.05 -8.91 1.59
CA VAL A 186 -9.88 -7.64 2.32
C VAL A 186 -8.95 -7.88 3.50
N GLU A 187 -7.99 -6.98 3.71
CA GLU A 187 -7.09 -6.98 4.85
C GLU A 187 -6.88 -5.56 5.37
N PHE A 188 -7.00 -5.35 6.68
CA PHE A 188 -6.72 -4.06 7.31
C PHE A 188 -5.27 -4.01 7.78
N VAL A 189 -4.61 -2.88 7.50
CA VAL A 189 -3.19 -2.66 7.81
C VAL A 189 -2.97 -1.23 8.29
N PHE A 190 -1.90 -1.00 9.07
CA PHE A 190 -1.58 0.33 9.58
C PHE A 190 -0.70 1.18 8.68
N ASP A 191 -0.13 0.63 7.63
CA ASP A 191 0.69 1.35 6.67
C ASP A 191 0.47 0.86 5.24
N GLN A 192 0.93 1.65 4.28
CA GLN A 192 0.86 1.35 2.85
C GLN A 192 2.27 1.20 2.27
N GLY A 193 3.23 0.80 3.10
CA GLY A 193 4.62 0.61 2.71
C GLY A 193 4.82 -0.55 1.74
N GLN A 194 6.02 -0.62 1.17
CA GLN A 194 6.39 -1.66 0.21
C GLN A 194 6.23 -3.07 0.76
N VAL A 195 6.69 -3.31 1.99
CA VAL A 195 6.64 -4.62 2.63
C VAL A 195 5.19 -5.04 2.87
N THR A 196 4.37 -4.12 3.41
CA THR A 196 2.94 -4.33 3.65
C THR A 196 2.19 -4.59 2.35
N TRP A 197 2.50 -3.84 1.29
CA TRP A 197 1.93 -4.05 -0.04
C TRP A 197 2.15 -5.47 -0.56
N VAL A 198 3.40 -5.94 -0.55
CA VAL A 198 3.74 -7.29 -1.01
C VAL A 198 3.12 -8.34 -0.10
N LYS A 199 3.15 -8.15 1.22
CA LYS A 199 2.56 -9.07 2.20
C LYS A 199 1.04 -9.24 2.00
N CYS A 200 0.31 -8.16 1.73
CA CYS A 200 -1.12 -8.22 1.46
C CYS A 200 -1.43 -9.02 0.18
N HIS A 201 -0.61 -8.90 -0.87
CA HIS A 201 -0.76 -9.74 -2.07
C HIS A 201 -0.53 -11.21 -1.77
N MET A 202 0.53 -11.53 -1.04
CA MET A 202 0.83 -12.91 -0.62
C MET A 202 -0.35 -13.51 0.18
N ASN A 203 -0.87 -12.76 1.14
CA ASN A 203 -2.03 -13.18 1.95
C ASN A 203 -3.30 -13.36 1.10
N ALA A 204 -3.48 -12.52 0.07
CA ALA A 204 -4.59 -12.66 -0.87
C ALA A 204 -4.46 -13.92 -1.73
N PHE A 205 -3.27 -14.24 -2.22
CA PHE A 205 -3.01 -15.46 -2.98
C PHE A 205 -3.20 -16.71 -2.11
N ASP A 206 -2.74 -16.68 -0.86
CA ASP A 206 -2.98 -17.75 0.11
C ASP A 206 -4.49 -17.93 0.37
N PHE A 207 -5.26 -16.83 0.49
CA PHE A 207 -6.70 -16.86 0.70
C PHE A 207 -7.45 -17.47 -0.48
N PHE A 208 -7.07 -17.16 -1.72
CA PHE A 208 -7.68 -17.75 -2.92
C PHE A 208 -7.15 -19.15 -3.21
N GLY A 209 -6.03 -19.55 -2.63
CA GLY A 209 -5.37 -20.83 -2.91
C GLY A 209 -4.73 -20.90 -4.31
N GLY A 210 -4.39 -19.74 -4.89
CA GLY A 210 -3.77 -19.64 -6.21
C GLY A 210 -3.59 -18.19 -6.66
N VAL A 211 -3.05 -18.00 -7.85
CA VAL A 211 -2.67 -16.69 -8.39
C VAL A 211 -3.33 -16.42 -9.74
N VAL A 212 -3.84 -15.23 -9.95
CA VAL A 212 -4.35 -14.79 -11.26
C VAL A 212 -3.20 -14.46 -12.21
N LYS A 213 -3.46 -14.52 -13.52
CA LYS A 213 -2.42 -14.20 -14.54
C LYS A 213 -1.99 -12.73 -14.53
N ARG A 214 -2.89 -11.82 -14.17
CA ARG A 214 -2.66 -10.37 -14.22
C ARG A 214 -3.27 -9.67 -13.00
N VAL A 215 -2.50 -8.75 -12.41
CA VAL A 215 -2.96 -7.88 -11.32
C VAL A 215 -2.97 -6.44 -11.80
N VAL A 216 -4.17 -5.85 -11.88
CA VAL A 216 -4.38 -4.45 -12.22
C VAL A 216 -4.33 -3.61 -10.96
N LEU A 217 -3.47 -2.59 -10.95
CA LEU A 217 -3.30 -1.72 -9.78
C LEU A 217 -3.38 -0.25 -10.17
N ASP A 218 -3.82 0.56 -9.22
CA ASP A 218 -3.71 2.01 -9.33
C ASP A 218 -2.24 2.46 -9.16
N ASN A 219 -1.93 3.70 -9.57
CA ASN A 219 -0.59 4.28 -9.48
C ASN A 219 -0.12 4.53 -8.03
N LEU A 220 -0.19 3.52 -7.18
CA LEU A 220 0.26 3.59 -5.81
C LEU A 220 1.79 3.46 -5.77
N LYS A 221 2.48 4.37 -5.06
CA LYS A 221 3.95 4.39 -4.97
C LYS A 221 4.57 3.09 -4.42
N SER A 222 3.81 2.33 -3.65
CA SER A 222 4.25 1.03 -3.12
C SER A 222 4.40 -0.03 -4.20
N GLY A 223 3.64 0.06 -5.29
CA GLY A 223 3.75 -0.82 -6.45
C GLY A 223 4.50 -0.19 -7.62
N ILE A 224 4.27 1.12 -7.86
CA ILE A 224 4.80 1.85 -9.02
C ILE A 224 5.58 3.07 -8.56
N LEU A 225 6.89 3.11 -8.86
CA LEU A 225 7.76 4.24 -8.50
C LEU A 225 7.56 5.42 -9.47
N ARG A 226 7.40 5.16 -10.76
CA ARG A 226 7.13 6.16 -11.81
C ARG A 226 6.02 5.67 -12.72
N PRO A 227 4.82 6.24 -12.63
CA PRO A 227 3.72 5.90 -13.53
C PRO A 227 3.98 6.50 -14.91
N ASN A 228 4.32 5.65 -15.87
CA ASN A 228 4.40 5.99 -17.29
C ASN A 228 3.50 5.02 -18.05
N THR A 229 2.84 5.51 -19.11
CA THR A 229 1.92 4.69 -19.92
C THR A 229 2.65 3.61 -20.72
N TYR A 230 3.89 3.86 -21.10
CA TYR A 230 4.69 2.99 -21.98
C TYR A 230 5.83 2.29 -21.26
N ASP A 231 6.35 2.89 -20.17
CA ASP A 231 7.49 2.34 -19.42
C ASP A 231 7.33 2.62 -17.92
N PRO A 232 6.44 1.89 -17.23
CA PRO A 232 6.23 2.07 -15.79
C PRO A 232 7.40 1.48 -15.01
N VAL A 233 7.97 2.26 -14.09
CA VAL A 233 9.00 1.77 -13.17
C VAL A 233 8.34 1.19 -11.93
N PHE A 234 8.38 -0.13 -11.80
CA PHE A 234 7.86 -0.85 -10.65
C PHE A 234 8.83 -0.83 -9.47
N ASN A 235 8.26 -0.96 -8.27
CA ASN A 235 9.06 -1.25 -7.09
C ASN A 235 9.74 -2.62 -7.27
N ARG A 236 11.07 -2.69 -7.04
CA ARG A 236 11.87 -3.90 -7.29
C ARG A 236 11.35 -5.12 -6.54
N ALA A 237 11.04 -4.99 -5.25
CA ALA A 237 10.53 -6.12 -4.48
C ALA A 237 9.15 -6.61 -4.99
N TYR A 238 8.29 -5.70 -5.46
CA TYR A 238 7.01 -6.09 -6.04
C TYR A 238 7.20 -6.76 -7.41
N GLY A 239 8.16 -6.28 -8.22
CA GLY A 239 8.54 -6.95 -9.47
C GLY A 239 9.10 -8.37 -9.25
N GLU A 240 9.91 -8.57 -8.21
CA GLU A 240 10.39 -9.90 -7.82
C GLU A 240 9.24 -10.80 -7.33
N CYS A 241 8.32 -10.25 -6.53
CA CYS A 241 7.11 -10.95 -6.09
C CYS A 241 6.28 -11.42 -7.28
N ALA A 242 6.07 -10.55 -8.28
CA ALA A 242 5.34 -10.90 -9.49
C ALA A 242 5.99 -12.04 -10.27
N LYS A 243 7.32 -12.03 -10.39
CA LYS A 243 8.08 -13.13 -11.02
C LYS A 243 7.98 -14.43 -10.22
N HIS A 244 8.04 -14.35 -8.90
CA HIS A 244 7.96 -15.52 -8.01
C HIS A 244 6.60 -16.21 -8.07
N TYR A 245 5.52 -15.42 -8.09
CA TYR A 245 4.14 -15.93 -8.17
C TYR A 245 3.64 -16.12 -9.61
N GLY A 246 4.37 -15.68 -10.62
CA GLY A 246 4.04 -15.86 -12.03
C GLY A 246 2.94 -14.94 -12.58
N PHE A 247 2.65 -13.80 -11.93
CA PHE A 247 1.65 -12.86 -12.41
C PHE A 247 2.26 -11.64 -13.12
N ILE A 248 1.47 -11.03 -14.00
CA ILE A 248 1.83 -9.79 -14.70
C ILE A 248 1.29 -8.59 -13.93
N ILE A 249 2.14 -7.59 -13.70
CA ILE A 249 1.73 -6.31 -13.12
C ILE A 249 1.20 -5.43 -14.26
N ASP A 250 -0.09 -5.03 -14.17
CA ASP A 250 -0.73 -4.14 -15.14
C ASP A 250 -1.10 -2.81 -14.47
N PRO A 251 -0.33 -1.72 -14.70
CA PRO A 251 -0.68 -0.43 -14.15
C PRO A 251 -1.90 0.13 -14.87
N ALA A 252 -2.93 0.52 -14.12
CA ALA A 252 -4.09 1.21 -14.68
C ALA A 252 -3.63 2.49 -15.38
N LYS A 253 -4.00 2.65 -16.66
CA LYS A 253 -3.63 3.84 -17.46
C LYS A 253 -4.08 5.12 -16.77
N ALA A 254 -3.13 6.01 -16.47
CA ALA A 254 -3.42 7.29 -15.86
C ALA A 254 -4.49 8.07 -16.67
N ARG A 255 -5.51 8.60 -15.99
CA ARG A 255 -6.63 9.39 -16.54
C ARG A 255 -7.65 8.67 -17.46
N LYS A 256 -7.57 7.34 -17.65
CA LYS A 256 -8.64 6.59 -18.30
C LYS A 256 -9.54 5.95 -17.24
N ALA A 257 -10.51 6.71 -16.73
CA ALA A 257 -11.50 6.25 -15.75
C ALA A 257 -12.32 5.02 -16.23
N GLN A 258 -12.31 4.74 -17.51
CA GLN A 258 -13.03 3.63 -18.14
C GLN A 258 -12.54 2.24 -17.68
N HIS A 259 -11.23 2.09 -17.36
CA HIS A 259 -10.66 0.85 -16.83
C HIS A 259 -10.92 0.68 -15.32
N LYS A 260 -11.37 1.74 -14.64
CA LYS A 260 -11.50 1.83 -13.18
C LYS A 260 -12.93 1.58 -12.65
N GLY A 261 -13.91 1.46 -13.53
CA GLY A 261 -15.33 1.35 -13.12
C GLY A 261 -15.66 0.15 -12.22
N LYS A 262 -14.79 -0.88 -12.20
CA LYS A 262 -14.91 -2.05 -11.33
C LYS A 262 -14.27 -1.85 -9.95
N ILE A 263 -13.30 -0.91 -9.81
CA ILE A 263 -12.51 -0.69 -8.57
C ILE A 263 -13.18 0.35 -7.65
N GLU A 264 -13.73 1.43 -8.20
CA GLU A 264 -14.19 2.59 -7.42
C GLU A 264 -15.31 2.29 -6.41
N ARG A 265 -16.03 1.17 -6.57
CA ARG A 265 -17.15 0.80 -5.70
C ARG A 265 -16.75 -0.18 -4.58
N LYS A 266 -15.55 -0.77 -4.58
CA LYS A 266 -15.17 -1.85 -3.64
C LYS A 266 -14.91 -1.30 -2.23
N ILE A 267 -14.12 -0.25 -2.11
CA ILE A 267 -13.88 0.40 -0.81
C ILE A 267 -15.17 0.92 -0.18
N PRO A 268 -16.07 1.62 -0.91
CA PRO A 268 -17.41 1.94 -0.42
C PRO A 268 -18.21 0.74 0.08
N VAL A 269 -18.18 -0.40 -0.63
CA VAL A 269 -18.89 -1.63 -0.21
C VAL A 269 -18.34 -2.15 1.12
N VAL A 270 -17.01 -2.26 1.26
CA VAL A 270 -16.37 -2.68 2.53
C VAL A 270 -16.76 -1.73 3.67
N ARG A 271 -16.77 -0.42 3.42
CA ARG A 271 -17.17 0.56 4.45
C ARG A 271 -18.63 0.45 4.85
N GLN A 272 -19.52 0.33 3.87
CA GLN A 272 -20.97 0.35 4.11
C GLN A 272 -21.49 -0.98 4.63
N GLN A 273 -20.97 -2.10 4.17
CA GLN A 273 -21.50 -3.42 4.51
C GLN A 273 -20.73 -4.14 5.63
N PHE A 274 -19.45 -3.80 5.83
CA PHE A 274 -18.64 -4.43 6.87
C PHE A 274 -18.27 -3.44 7.98
N LEU A 275 -17.53 -2.36 7.67
CA LEU A 275 -17.02 -1.44 8.70
C LEU A 275 -18.11 -0.70 9.47
N SER A 276 -19.26 -0.43 8.85
CA SER A 276 -20.40 0.21 9.51
C SER A 276 -21.05 -0.68 10.57
N CYS A 277 -20.91 -2.00 10.45
CA CYS A 277 -21.47 -2.99 11.38
C CYS A 277 -20.40 -3.60 12.31
N LEU A 278 -19.13 -3.16 12.18
CA LEU A 278 -18.02 -3.70 12.97
C LEU A 278 -18.02 -3.09 14.37
N GLU A 279 -18.24 -3.90 15.37
CA GLU A 279 -18.24 -3.48 16.79
C GLU A 279 -16.82 -3.37 17.35
N THR A 280 -15.94 -4.30 16.99
CA THR A 280 -14.54 -4.28 17.44
C THR A 280 -13.72 -3.21 16.74
N LYS A 281 -12.79 -2.61 17.49
CA LYS A 281 -11.77 -1.72 16.92
C LYS A 281 -10.39 -2.37 16.86
N ASP A 282 -10.25 -3.61 17.32
CA ASP A 282 -8.99 -4.35 17.23
C ASP A 282 -8.71 -4.80 15.79
N LEU A 283 -7.53 -4.48 15.29
CA LEU A 283 -7.16 -4.78 13.89
C LEU A 283 -7.05 -6.28 13.64
N ILE A 284 -6.56 -7.05 14.60
CA ILE A 284 -6.36 -8.51 14.42
C ILE A 284 -7.72 -9.19 14.34
N GLU A 285 -8.62 -8.82 15.25
CA GLU A 285 -9.98 -9.36 15.26
C GLU A 285 -10.77 -8.92 14.02
N ALA A 286 -10.69 -7.64 13.65
CA ALA A 286 -11.30 -7.12 12.42
C ALA A 286 -10.84 -7.89 11.18
N ASN A 287 -9.56 -8.28 11.10
CA ASN A 287 -9.03 -9.09 9.99
C ASN A 287 -9.57 -10.53 9.98
N LYS A 288 -9.84 -11.13 11.13
CA LYS A 288 -10.50 -12.45 11.19
C LYS A 288 -11.94 -12.34 10.69
N LEU A 289 -12.68 -11.37 11.18
CA LEU A 289 -14.09 -11.17 10.82
C LEU A 289 -14.26 -10.79 9.34
N VAL A 290 -13.42 -9.92 8.79
CA VAL A 290 -13.55 -9.52 7.38
C VAL A 290 -13.26 -10.67 6.41
N ARG A 291 -12.39 -11.62 6.76
CA ARG A 291 -12.17 -12.82 5.95
C ARG A 291 -13.43 -13.71 5.90
N GLN A 292 -14.10 -13.89 7.03
CA GLN A 292 -15.36 -14.61 7.09
C GLN A 292 -16.45 -13.90 6.28
N TRP A 293 -16.56 -12.57 6.45
CA TRP A 293 -17.47 -11.74 5.68
C TRP A 293 -17.24 -11.86 4.16
N CYS A 294 -16.00 -11.85 3.70
CA CYS A 294 -15.67 -12.01 2.28
C CYS A 294 -16.20 -13.33 1.70
N LEU A 295 -16.17 -14.41 2.47
CA LEU A 295 -16.59 -15.74 2.01
C LEU A 295 -18.10 -15.97 2.17
N PHE A 296 -18.63 -15.70 3.38
CA PHE A 296 -19.96 -16.17 3.77
C PHE A 296 -21.04 -15.09 3.64
N ASP A 297 -20.71 -13.83 3.91
CA ASP A 297 -21.70 -12.75 3.78
C ASP A 297 -21.66 -12.17 2.37
N TYR A 298 -20.58 -11.47 2.00
CA TYR A 298 -20.43 -10.87 0.69
C TYR A 298 -20.37 -11.92 -0.43
N GLY A 299 -19.60 -12.99 -0.23
CA GLY A 299 -19.39 -14.05 -1.22
C GLY A 299 -20.65 -14.83 -1.56
N MET A 300 -21.59 -14.96 -0.62
CA MET A 300 -22.86 -15.66 -0.80
C MET A 300 -24.04 -14.76 -1.20
N GLN A 301 -23.85 -13.45 -1.23
CA GLN A 301 -24.85 -12.53 -1.76
C GLN A 301 -24.86 -12.52 -3.29
N SER A 302 -26.06 -12.44 -3.90
CA SER A 302 -26.18 -12.30 -5.35
C SER A 302 -25.60 -10.96 -5.79
N HIS A 303 -24.55 -11.00 -6.61
CA HIS A 303 -23.87 -9.80 -7.10
C HIS A 303 -24.78 -9.02 -8.07
N GLY A 304 -24.90 -7.70 -7.87
CA GLY A 304 -25.85 -6.84 -8.57
C GLY A 304 -25.76 -6.88 -10.10
N THR A 305 -24.56 -7.05 -10.67
CA THR A 305 -24.34 -7.09 -12.13
C THR A 305 -24.42 -8.51 -12.69
N THR A 306 -23.74 -9.47 -12.06
CA THR A 306 -23.65 -10.84 -12.58
C THR A 306 -24.85 -11.71 -12.20
N LYS A 307 -25.63 -11.28 -11.20
CA LYS A 307 -26.77 -12.02 -10.63
C LYS A 307 -26.38 -13.41 -10.09
N ARG A 308 -25.10 -13.64 -9.87
CA ARG A 308 -24.52 -14.88 -9.37
C ARG A 308 -23.81 -14.62 -8.03
N LYS A 309 -23.63 -15.64 -7.22
CA LYS A 309 -22.93 -15.56 -5.93
C LYS A 309 -21.42 -15.63 -6.16
N PRO A 310 -20.63 -14.65 -5.76
CA PRO A 310 -19.18 -14.60 -6.00
C PRO A 310 -18.43 -15.84 -5.54
N TYR A 311 -18.74 -16.37 -4.36
CA TYR A 311 -18.06 -17.54 -3.80
C TYR A 311 -18.34 -18.84 -4.58
N GLU A 312 -19.60 -19.05 -5.00
CA GLU A 312 -19.95 -20.24 -5.81
C GLU A 312 -19.26 -20.18 -7.18
N VAL A 313 -19.30 -19.02 -7.85
CA VAL A 313 -18.60 -18.80 -9.13
C VAL A 313 -17.09 -19.02 -8.99
N PHE A 314 -16.52 -18.51 -7.91
CA PHE A 314 -15.10 -18.70 -7.63
C PHE A 314 -14.73 -20.17 -7.47
N GLN A 315 -15.44 -20.90 -6.63
CA GLN A 315 -15.12 -22.31 -6.35
C GLN A 315 -15.28 -23.19 -7.59
N LEU A 316 -16.34 -22.99 -8.38
CA LEU A 316 -16.68 -23.86 -9.49
C LEU A 316 -15.92 -23.54 -10.79
N GLU A 317 -15.69 -22.23 -11.07
CA GLU A 317 -15.23 -21.80 -12.38
C GLU A 317 -13.83 -21.15 -12.35
N GLU A 318 -13.51 -20.39 -11.30
CA GLU A 318 -12.29 -19.56 -11.31
C GLU A 318 -11.12 -20.24 -10.59
N LYS A 319 -11.37 -20.85 -9.42
CA LYS A 319 -10.33 -21.49 -8.61
C LYS A 319 -9.54 -22.59 -9.33
N PRO A 320 -10.16 -23.49 -10.14
CA PRO A 320 -9.42 -24.53 -10.87
C PRO A 320 -8.46 -23.99 -11.92
N LEU A 321 -8.67 -22.74 -12.38
CA LEU A 321 -7.89 -22.07 -13.43
C LEU A 321 -6.81 -21.14 -12.89
N LEU A 322 -6.74 -20.92 -11.58
CA LEU A 322 -5.68 -20.13 -10.95
C LEU A 322 -4.33 -20.82 -11.13
N LEU A 323 -3.28 -20.01 -11.27
CA LEU A 323 -1.90 -20.51 -11.22
C LEU A 323 -1.63 -21.10 -9.84
N PRO A 324 -0.89 -22.21 -9.73
CA PRO A 324 -0.57 -22.83 -8.45
C PRO A 324 0.30 -21.90 -7.61
N LEU A 325 0.15 -21.98 -6.29
CA LEU A 325 1.05 -21.32 -5.36
C LEU A 325 2.45 -21.95 -5.45
N PRO A 326 3.53 -21.15 -5.38
CA PRO A 326 4.87 -21.68 -5.24
C PRO A 326 5.02 -22.47 -3.94
N GLN A 327 5.91 -23.47 -3.92
CA GLN A 327 6.16 -24.30 -2.73
C GLN A 327 6.69 -23.46 -1.55
N GLU A 328 7.55 -22.50 -1.83
CA GLU A 328 8.08 -21.59 -0.84
C GLU A 328 7.39 -20.24 -0.93
N ARG A 329 7.06 -19.68 0.24
CA ARG A 329 6.52 -18.34 0.34
C ARG A 329 7.60 -17.31 -0.02
N PHE A 330 7.25 -16.27 -0.76
CA PHE A 330 8.19 -15.24 -1.20
C PHE A 330 8.86 -14.53 -0.02
N ASP A 331 10.20 -14.48 -0.05
CA ASP A 331 11.00 -13.69 0.88
C ASP A 331 11.02 -12.22 0.41
N ILE A 332 10.33 -11.35 1.14
CA ILE A 332 10.20 -9.93 0.78
C ILE A 332 11.53 -9.20 1.00
N PRO A 333 12.27 -8.85 -0.07
CA PRO A 333 13.57 -8.22 0.10
C PRO A 333 13.45 -6.73 0.42
N LEU A 334 14.38 -6.24 1.23
CA LEU A 334 14.63 -4.83 1.41
C LEU A 334 15.69 -4.37 0.40
N TRP A 335 15.29 -3.46 -0.50
CA TRP A 335 16.21 -2.85 -1.44
C TRP A 335 16.67 -1.48 -0.97
N LYS A 336 17.99 -1.27 -0.95
CA LYS A 336 18.61 0.00 -0.57
C LYS A 336 19.83 0.29 -1.47
N GLU A 337 20.02 1.53 -1.87
CA GLU A 337 21.26 1.99 -2.48
C GLU A 337 22.27 2.34 -1.38
N ALA A 338 23.52 1.89 -1.52
CA ALA A 338 24.59 2.20 -0.61
C ALA A 338 25.88 2.51 -1.38
N THR A 339 26.71 3.39 -0.84
CA THR A 339 28.06 3.67 -1.40
C THR A 339 29.07 2.80 -0.69
N VAL A 340 29.95 2.15 -1.44
CA VAL A 340 31.04 1.33 -0.87
C VAL A 340 32.07 2.25 -0.26
N HIS A 341 32.29 2.11 1.04
CA HIS A 341 33.26 2.91 1.78
C HIS A 341 34.72 2.51 1.46
N ARG A 342 35.68 3.36 1.83
CA ARG A 342 37.12 3.13 1.60
C ARG A 342 37.67 1.89 2.30
N ASP A 343 36.98 1.38 3.31
CA ASP A 343 37.28 0.13 4.02
C ASP A 343 36.68 -1.12 3.34
N HIS A 344 36.21 -1.00 2.10
CA HIS A 344 35.56 -2.04 1.29
C HIS A 344 34.19 -2.49 1.76
N HIS A 345 33.53 -1.78 2.69
CA HIS A 345 32.24 -2.19 3.23
C HIS A 345 31.10 -1.24 2.85
N ILE A 346 29.92 -1.80 2.80
CA ILE A 346 28.66 -1.06 2.85
C ILE A 346 27.97 -1.29 4.19
N VAL A 347 27.07 -0.38 4.56
CA VAL A 347 26.22 -0.52 5.74
C VAL A 347 24.82 -0.88 5.31
N PHE A 348 24.33 -2.04 5.75
CA PHE A 348 22.96 -2.48 5.57
C PHE A 348 22.43 -3.02 6.89
N ASP A 349 21.26 -2.50 7.32
CA ASP A 349 20.60 -2.90 8.56
C ASP A 349 21.54 -2.90 9.79
N LYS A 350 22.37 -1.83 9.90
CA LYS A 350 23.37 -1.60 10.95
C LYS A 350 24.49 -2.65 11.03
N SER A 351 24.65 -3.49 10.02
CA SER A 351 25.77 -4.42 9.86
C SER A 351 26.61 -4.05 8.63
N TYR A 352 27.85 -4.51 8.59
CA TYR A 352 28.84 -4.16 7.57
C TYR A 352 29.09 -5.36 6.66
N TYR A 353 29.10 -5.14 5.33
CA TYR A 353 29.28 -6.20 4.32
C TYR A 353 30.35 -5.79 3.33
N SER A 354 31.35 -6.66 3.11
CA SER A 354 32.48 -6.36 2.24
C SER A 354 32.16 -6.49 0.76
N LEU A 355 32.90 -5.75 -0.06
CA LEU A 355 32.93 -5.85 -1.52
C LEU A 355 34.37 -5.76 -2.04
N PRO A 356 34.66 -6.33 -3.22
CA PRO A 356 35.95 -6.20 -3.87
C PRO A 356 36.39 -4.74 -4.08
N THR A 357 37.68 -4.49 -3.95
CA THR A 357 38.31 -3.15 -4.04
C THR A 357 37.86 -2.32 -5.24
N ARG A 358 37.62 -2.94 -6.39
CA ARG A 358 37.19 -2.27 -7.62
C ARG A 358 35.86 -1.52 -7.50
N TYR A 359 35.08 -1.78 -6.43
CA TYR A 359 33.81 -1.13 -6.17
C TYR A 359 33.88 -0.02 -5.12
N VAL A 360 35.03 0.20 -4.50
CA VAL A 360 35.23 1.28 -3.53
C VAL A 360 34.87 2.64 -4.15
N GLY A 361 34.07 3.41 -3.44
CA GLY A 361 33.54 4.70 -3.89
C GLY A 361 32.35 4.63 -4.85
N LYS A 362 31.99 3.46 -5.35
CA LYS A 362 30.85 3.27 -6.24
C LYS A 362 29.54 3.08 -5.46
N LYS A 363 28.43 3.44 -6.08
CA LYS A 363 27.09 3.15 -5.57
C LYS A 363 26.65 1.76 -6.02
N VAL A 364 26.20 0.96 -5.07
CA VAL A 364 25.73 -0.41 -5.28
C VAL A 364 24.30 -0.57 -4.76
N TRP A 365 23.55 -1.46 -5.38
CA TRP A 365 22.25 -1.85 -4.88
C TRP A 365 22.39 -3.03 -3.92
N VAL A 366 21.79 -2.91 -2.76
CA VAL A 366 21.76 -3.91 -1.70
C VAL A 366 20.39 -4.53 -1.65
N ARG A 367 20.30 -5.85 -1.82
CA ARG A 367 19.11 -6.67 -1.65
C ARG A 367 19.25 -7.48 -0.36
N GLY A 368 18.54 -7.10 0.66
CA GLY A 368 18.49 -7.84 1.92
C GLY A 368 17.28 -8.76 2.01
N GLY A 369 17.48 -10.05 1.79
CA GLY A 369 16.49 -11.10 2.05
C GLY A 369 16.55 -11.58 3.51
N LEU A 370 15.80 -12.63 3.88
CA LEU A 370 15.80 -13.19 5.23
C LEU A 370 17.16 -13.78 5.61
N THR A 371 17.81 -14.50 4.71
CA THR A 371 19.05 -15.25 5.03
C THR A 371 20.30 -14.65 4.40
N ARG A 372 20.15 -13.88 3.32
CA ARG A 372 21.26 -13.36 2.52
C ARG A 372 21.15 -11.88 2.24
N VAL A 373 22.29 -11.22 2.15
CA VAL A 373 22.47 -9.87 1.63
C VAL A 373 23.23 -9.99 0.31
N GLN A 374 22.61 -9.53 -0.76
CA GLN A 374 23.14 -9.58 -2.12
C GLN A 374 23.46 -8.17 -2.61
N LEU A 375 24.61 -7.99 -3.22
CA LEU A 375 25.14 -6.71 -3.64
C LEU A 375 25.24 -6.68 -5.16
N PHE A 376 24.61 -5.68 -5.78
CA PHE A 376 24.52 -5.55 -7.23
C PHE A 376 25.15 -4.24 -7.70
N TYR A 377 25.93 -4.32 -8.78
CA TYR A 377 26.46 -3.15 -9.49
C TYR A 377 26.05 -3.24 -10.96
N GLU A 378 25.47 -2.16 -11.49
CA GLU A 378 24.96 -2.10 -12.87
C GLU A 378 24.04 -3.26 -13.28
N GLY A 379 23.29 -3.81 -12.32
CA GLY A 379 22.36 -4.92 -12.54
C GLY A 379 22.95 -6.31 -12.33
N GLU A 380 24.27 -6.46 -12.23
CA GLU A 380 24.95 -7.73 -12.01
C GLU A 380 25.16 -8.01 -10.53
N LEU A 381 25.00 -9.28 -10.12
CA LEU A 381 25.29 -9.73 -8.75
C LEU A 381 26.81 -9.79 -8.55
N VAL A 382 27.32 -8.90 -7.72
CA VAL A 382 28.75 -8.80 -7.42
C VAL A 382 29.17 -9.70 -6.27
N LYS A 383 28.37 -9.70 -5.19
CA LYS A 383 28.69 -10.41 -3.95
C LYS A 383 27.43 -10.83 -3.21
N SER A 384 27.51 -11.95 -2.49
CA SER A 384 26.45 -12.44 -1.63
C SER A 384 27.03 -12.83 -0.27
N HIS A 385 26.47 -12.27 0.80
CA HIS A 385 26.83 -12.59 2.19
C HIS A 385 25.66 -13.23 2.93
N ARG A 386 25.94 -13.99 3.99
CA ARG A 386 24.93 -14.37 4.96
C ARG A 386 24.46 -13.11 5.70
N ARG A 387 23.13 -12.94 5.86
CA ARG A 387 22.60 -11.78 6.59
C ARG A 387 22.91 -11.89 8.07
N SER A 388 23.40 -10.81 8.66
CA SER A 388 23.54 -10.64 10.10
C SER A 388 22.42 -9.76 10.64
N TYR A 389 21.83 -10.17 11.76
CA TYR A 389 20.86 -9.38 12.54
C TYR A 389 21.49 -8.72 13.77
N THR A 390 22.77 -9.05 14.05
CA THR A 390 23.52 -8.44 15.15
C THR A 390 24.04 -7.08 14.69
N GLN A 391 23.65 -6.01 15.38
CA GLN A 391 24.10 -4.66 15.07
C GLN A 391 25.62 -4.53 15.23
N GLY A 392 26.27 -3.85 14.30
CA GLY A 392 27.70 -3.62 14.29
C GLY A 392 28.55 -4.82 13.83
N LYS A 393 27.93 -5.94 13.44
CA LYS A 393 28.67 -7.10 12.97
C LYS A 393 29.28 -6.86 11.59
N TRP A 394 30.51 -7.30 11.42
CA TRP A 394 31.25 -7.22 10.17
C TRP A 394 31.24 -8.58 9.48
N MET A 395 30.69 -8.59 8.28
CA MET A 395 30.63 -9.73 7.38
C MET A 395 31.66 -9.49 6.28
N THR A 396 32.91 -9.77 6.60
CA THR A 396 34.06 -9.52 5.73
C THR A 396 34.50 -10.80 5.06
N ASP A 397 34.71 -10.74 3.76
CA ASP A 397 35.37 -11.78 2.97
C ASP A 397 36.81 -11.29 2.65
N GLU A 398 37.82 -12.03 3.08
CA GLU A 398 39.21 -11.66 2.89
C GLU A 398 39.61 -11.57 1.40
N THR A 399 38.92 -12.29 0.53
CA THR A 399 39.14 -12.25 -0.93
C THR A 399 38.75 -10.92 -1.58
N ASP A 400 37.99 -10.08 -0.88
CA ASP A 400 37.59 -8.76 -1.37
C ASP A 400 38.73 -7.73 -1.32
N TYR A 401 39.81 -8.03 -0.58
CA TYR A 401 40.97 -7.16 -0.50
C TYR A 401 41.97 -7.43 -1.63
N PRO A 402 42.79 -6.43 -2.01
CA PRO A 402 43.88 -6.65 -2.97
C PRO A 402 44.84 -7.74 -2.50
N PRO A 403 45.39 -8.56 -3.42
CA PRO A 403 46.31 -9.63 -3.07
C PRO A 403 47.52 -9.19 -2.23
N GLU A 404 47.94 -7.94 -2.43
CA GLU A 404 49.05 -7.34 -1.64
C GLU A 404 48.64 -7.11 -0.17
N LYS A 405 47.42 -6.68 0.08
CA LYS A 405 46.88 -6.47 1.42
C LYS A 405 46.50 -7.79 2.08
N SER A 406 45.92 -8.74 1.35
CA SER A 406 45.58 -10.05 1.88
C SER A 406 46.86 -10.88 2.21
N LYS A 407 47.89 -10.84 1.34
CA LYS A 407 49.21 -11.44 1.63
C LYS A 407 49.89 -10.79 2.83
N TYR A 408 49.73 -9.48 3.00
CA TYR A 408 50.27 -8.76 4.18
C TYR A 408 49.50 -9.16 5.45
N LEU A 409 48.19 -9.29 5.39
CA LEU A 409 47.37 -9.78 6.52
C LEU A 409 47.70 -11.20 6.92
N LEU A 410 47.86 -12.14 5.96
CA LEU A 410 48.23 -13.53 6.20
C LEU A 410 49.67 -13.65 6.76
N LYS A 411 50.62 -12.90 6.21
CA LYS A 411 51.99 -12.82 6.77
C LYS A 411 52.01 -12.18 8.16
N THR A 412 51.12 -11.21 8.37
CA THR A 412 51.03 -10.48 9.63
C THR A 412 50.47 -11.35 10.75
N LEU A 413 49.47 -12.20 10.48
CA LEU A 413 48.88 -13.10 11.47
C LEU A 413 49.90 -14.08 12.00
N SER A 414 50.55 -14.86 11.13
CA SER A 414 51.56 -15.84 11.50
C SER A 414 52.82 -15.19 12.11
N TYR A 415 53.24 -14.05 11.60
CA TYR A 415 54.34 -13.27 12.12
C TYR A 415 54.09 -12.79 13.56
N TYR A 416 52.93 -12.19 13.82
CA TYR A 416 52.58 -11.70 15.14
C TYR A 416 52.33 -12.83 16.15
N GLN A 417 51.81 -13.96 15.70
CA GLN A 417 51.72 -15.17 16.55
C GLN A 417 53.12 -15.70 16.94
N GLN A 418 54.03 -15.82 15.98
CA GLN A 418 55.41 -16.22 16.26
C GLN A 418 56.15 -15.23 17.16
N GLN A 419 55.96 -13.93 16.93
CA GLN A 419 56.53 -12.91 17.81
C GLN A 419 55.94 -12.95 19.22
N ALA A 420 54.65 -13.21 19.35
CA ALA A 420 53.98 -13.31 20.65
C ALA A 420 54.53 -14.45 21.50
N LEU A 421 54.81 -15.59 20.88
CA LEU A 421 55.44 -16.75 21.56
C LEU A 421 56.83 -16.43 22.13
N GLN A 422 57.56 -15.47 21.57
CA GLN A 422 58.86 -15.04 22.12
C GLN A 422 58.73 -14.33 23.48
N TYR A 423 57.53 -13.76 23.78
CA TYR A 423 57.21 -13.09 25.03
C TYR A 423 56.53 -14.03 26.06
N GLY A 424 56.17 -15.25 25.65
CA GLY A 424 55.57 -16.28 26.49
C GLY A 424 54.36 -16.96 25.86
N GLU A 425 54.03 -18.13 26.37
CA GLU A 425 52.94 -18.98 25.83
C GLU A 425 51.58 -18.29 25.96
N PHE A 426 51.26 -17.70 27.12
CA PHE A 426 50.01 -16.99 27.35
C PHE A 426 49.90 -15.73 26.52
N VAL A 427 51.01 -15.05 26.20
CA VAL A 427 50.96 -13.92 25.24
C VAL A 427 50.65 -14.42 23.86
N GLY A 428 51.15 -15.58 23.45
CA GLY A 428 50.83 -16.23 22.18
C GLY A 428 49.33 -16.56 22.07
N GLU A 429 48.77 -17.15 23.13
CA GLU A 429 47.33 -17.47 23.20
C GLU A 429 46.46 -16.23 23.20
N LEU A 430 46.78 -15.21 24.00
CA LEU A 430 46.08 -13.94 24.05
C LEU A 430 46.03 -13.24 22.67
N VAL A 431 47.17 -13.17 21.99
CA VAL A 431 47.29 -12.58 20.66
C VAL A 431 46.46 -13.38 19.64
N THR A 432 46.49 -14.71 19.74
CA THR A 432 45.68 -15.58 18.86
C THR A 432 44.20 -15.34 19.04
N LYS A 433 43.71 -15.32 20.29
CA LYS A 433 42.28 -15.00 20.57
C LYS A 433 41.89 -13.61 20.06
N ILE A 434 42.69 -12.59 20.33
CA ILE A 434 42.43 -11.20 19.87
C ILE A 434 42.39 -11.11 18.34
N MET A 435 43.24 -11.83 17.64
CA MET A 435 43.33 -11.77 16.16
C MET A 435 42.31 -12.67 15.49
N THR A 436 41.80 -13.73 16.11
CA THR A 436 40.76 -14.60 15.57
C THR A 436 39.43 -13.88 15.43
N GLU A 437 39.12 -12.94 16.32
CA GLU A 437 37.88 -12.14 16.21
C GLU A 437 37.93 -11.17 15.02
N HIS A 438 39.04 -10.42 14.81
CA HIS A 438 39.23 -9.47 13.70
C HIS A 438 40.71 -9.08 13.56
N ALA A 439 41.49 -9.81 12.78
CA ALA A 439 42.92 -9.61 12.60
C ALA A 439 43.31 -8.16 12.25
N TYR A 440 42.65 -7.56 11.27
CA TYR A 440 42.99 -6.20 10.81
C TYR A 440 42.68 -5.11 11.83
N ARG A 441 41.55 -5.21 12.52
CA ARG A 441 41.10 -4.20 13.49
C ARG A 441 41.88 -4.24 14.77
N ASN A 442 42.35 -5.43 15.13
CA ASN A 442 43.07 -5.68 16.35
C ASN A 442 44.60 -5.58 16.21
N LEU A 443 45.11 -5.34 15.00
CA LEU A 443 46.55 -5.22 14.73
C LEU A 443 47.24 -4.17 15.62
N ARG A 444 46.62 -2.97 15.75
CA ARG A 444 47.13 -1.90 16.64
C ARG A 444 47.13 -2.32 18.11
N LYS A 445 46.19 -3.15 18.52
CA LYS A 445 46.11 -3.69 19.89
C LYS A 445 47.22 -4.66 20.14
N VAL A 446 47.51 -5.59 19.22
CA VAL A 446 48.64 -6.53 19.29
C VAL A 446 49.98 -5.79 19.30
N GLN A 447 50.16 -4.78 18.43
CA GLN A 447 51.35 -3.92 18.47
C GLN A 447 51.48 -3.17 19.81
N GLY A 448 50.37 -2.78 20.42
CA GLY A 448 50.34 -2.19 21.77
C GLY A 448 50.79 -3.17 22.84
N ILE A 449 50.37 -4.44 22.76
CA ILE A 449 50.78 -5.52 23.65
C ILE A 449 52.31 -5.73 23.57
N PHE A 450 52.88 -5.79 22.36
CA PHE A 450 54.35 -5.94 22.21
C PHE A 450 55.14 -4.75 22.77
N ARG A 451 54.63 -3.52 22.59
CA ARG A 451 55.27 -2.33 23.22
C ARG A 451 55.23 -2.42 24.74
N LEU A 452 54.14 -2.95 25.31
CA LEU A 452 54.05 -3.16 26.75
C LEU A 452 55.01 -4.30 27.22
N ALA A 453 55.11 -5.40 26.46
CA ALA A 453 56.03 -6.47 26.72
C ALA A 453 57.51 -5.99 26.70
N GLN A 454 57.87 -5.11 25.76
CA GLN A 454 59.20 -4.48 25.72
C GLN A 454 59.44 -3.55 26.91
N LYS A 455 58.40 -2.84 27.39
CA LYS A 455 58.52 -1.89 28.49
C LYS A 455 58.58 -2.54 29.86
N TYR A 456 57.75 -3.57 30.10
CA TYR A 456 57.56 -4.18 31.41
C TYR A 456 58.25 -5.53 31.54
N GLY A 457 58.83 -6.08 30.46
CA GLY A 457 59.46 -7.39 30.40
C GLY A 457 58.54 -8.53 30.00
N SER A 458 59.11 -9.59 29.46
CA SER A 458 58.39 -10.77 28.95
C SER A 458 57.61 -11.51 30.03
N GLU A 459 58.23 -11.69 31.21
CA GLU A 459 57.65 -12.41 32.33
C GLU A 459 56.37 -11.69 32.86
N ALA A 460 56.45 -10.38 33.14
CA ALA A 460 55.37 -9.59 33.62
C ALA A 460 54.19 -9.54 32.58
N MET A 461 54.54 -9.51 31.29
CA MET A 461 53.53 -9.53 30.22
C MET A 461 52.89 -10.90 30.08
N ASN A 462 53.63 -12.00 30.25
CA ASN A 462 53.11 -13.36 30.17
C ASN A 462 52.11 -13.64 31.32
N LEU A 463 52.47 -13.28 32.55
CA LEU A 463 51.57 -13.37 33.72
C LEU A 463 50.35 -12.47 33.58
N THR A 464 50.50 -11.29 32.97
CA THR A 464 49.38 -10.41 32.65
C THR A 464 48.46 -11.02 31.61
N ALA A 465 49.00 -11.67 30.58
CA ALA A 465 48.25 -12.35 29.53
C ALA A 465 47.48 -13.56 30.11
N GLU A 466 48.08 -14.35 30.98
CA GLU A 466 47.43 -15.44 31.71
C GLU A 466 46.19 -14.93 32.47
N ARG A 467 46.38 -13.84 33.21
CA ARG A 467 45.29 -13.22 33.97
C ARG A 467 44.16 -12.69 33.05
N CYS A 468 44.51 -12.06 31.94
CA CYS A 468 43.55 -11.59 30.93
C CYS A 468 42.79 -12.75 30.28
N LEU A 469 43.42 -13.88 30.02
CA LEU A 469 42.83 -15.10 29.51
C LEU A 469 41.86 -15.73 30.51
N PHE A 470 42.27 -15.78 31.78
CA PHE A 470 41.45 -16.33 32.87
C PHE A 470 40.16 -15.55 33.09
N TYR A 471 40.21 -14.19 33.08
CA TYR A 471 39.04 -13.33 33.25
C TYR A 471 38.37 -12.95 31.95
N GLU A 472 38.77 -13.48 30.81
CA GLU A 472 38.25 -13.19 29.46
C GLU A 472 38.16 -11.69 29.12
N ASP A 473 39.02 -10.85 29.75
CA ASP A 473 39.04 -9.41 29.49
C ASP A 473 40.32 -9.01 28.72
N TYR A 474 40.15 -8.82 27.42
CA TYR A 474 41.22 -8.50 26.48
C TYR A 474 41.36 -7.00 26.18
N ARG A 475 40.76 -6.10 26.97
CA ARG A 475 40.83 -4.64 26.76
C ARG A 475 42.20 -4.09 27.08
N MET A 476 42.73 -3.19 26.22
CA MET A 476 44.04 -2.56 26.44
C MET A 476 44.11 -1.76 27.74
N THR A 477 42.99 -1.20 28.19
CA THR A 477 42.89 -0.49 29.48
C THR A 477 43.12 -1.43 30.66
N THR A 478 42.59 -2.66 30.59
CA THR A 478 42.76 -3.68 31.60
C THR A 478 44.18 -4.21 31.63
N ILE A 479 44.78 -4.53 30.46
CA ILE A 479 46.16 -4.97 30.33
C ILE A 479 47.11 -3.95 30.94
N LYS A 480 46.97 -2.66 30.59
CA LYS A 480 47.78 -1.57 31.16
C LYS A 480 47.61 -1.45 32.66
N ARG A 481 46.40 -1.51 33.18
CA ARG A 481 46.11 -1.40 34.61
C ARG A 481 46.76 -2.54 35.41
N ILE A 482 46.75 -3.78 34.89
CA ILE A 482 47.39 -4.93 35.52
C ILE A 482 48.90 -4.73 35.60
N LEU A 483 49.51 -4.25 34.50
CA LEU A 483 50.96 -3.98 34.45
C LEU A 483 51.36 -2.80 35.33
N ASP A 484 50.68 -1.66 35.25
CA ASP A 484 50.99 -0.44 36.00
C ASP A 484 50.87 -0.63 37.52
N LYS A 485 49.87 -1.45 37.95
CA LYS A 485 49.65 -1.75 39.36
C LYS A 485 50.29 -3.05 39.84
N GLN A 486 51.11 -3.70 39.01
CA GLN A 486 51.78 -4.98 39.28
C GLN A 486 50.86 -6.10 39.78
N LEU A 487 49.58 -6.09 39.33
CA LEU A 487 48.54 -7.04 39.75
C LEU A 487 48.79 -8.46 39.19
N TYR A 488 49.74 -8.63 38.27
CA TYR A 488 50.10 -9.91 37.67
C TYR A 488 50.76 -10.86 38.69
N GLY A 489 51.34 -10.37 39.81
CA GLY A 489 51.93 -11.18 40.88
C GLY A 489 50.89 -11.69 41.91
N LEU A 490 49.65 -11.33 41.83
CA LEU A 490 48.60 -11.80 42.74
C LEU A 490 48.09 -13.18 42.30
N PRO A 491 47.71 -14.09 43.25
CA PRO A 491 47.12 -15.37 42.88
C PRO A 491 45.85 -15.18 42.01
N LEU A 492 45.62 -16.12 41.10
CA LEU A 492 44.38 -16.20 40.33
C LEU A 492 43.31 -16.81 41.25
N GLU A 493 42.41 -15.99 41.76
CA GLU A 493 41.28 -16.48 42.54
C GLU A 493 40.12 -16.70 41.56
N GLU A 494 39.53 -17.89 41.58
CA GLU A 494 38.21 -18.10 41.04
C GLU A 494 37.25 -17.21 41.82
N THR A 495 36.59 -16.27 41.17
CA THR A 495 35.58 -15.46 41.77
C THR A 495 34.43 -16.37 42.16
N THR A 496 34.52 -17.00 43.34
CA THR A 496 33.34 -17.48 44.05
C THR A 496 32.48 -16.21 44.22
N THR A 497 31.33 -16.21 43.64
CA THR A 497 30.30 -15.16 43.80
C THR A 497 29.96 -15.07 45.28
N GLN A 498 30.83 -14.48 46.09
CA GLN A 498 30.39 -13.92 47.35
C GLN A 498 29.53 -12.72 46.98
N GLN A 499 28.24 -12.85 47.29
CA GLN A 499 27.34 -11.70 47.33
C GLN A 499 28.07 -10.64 48.17
N VAL A 500 28.68 -9.67 47.51
CA VAL A 500 29.10 -8.44 48.16
C VAL A 500 27.84 -7.79 48.67
N GLN A 501 27.58 -7.94 49.96
CA GLN A 501 26.67 -7.03 50.66
C GLN A 501 27.29 -5.63 50.47
N VAL A 502 26.82 -4.93 49.47
CA VAL A 502 27.16 -3.53 49.28
C VAL A 502 26.38 -2.73 50.36
N THR A 503 26.98 -2.66 51.57
CA THR A 503 26.67 -1.60 52.50
C THR A 503 27.30 -0.33 51.97
N SER A 504 26.76 0.19 50.88
CA SER A 504 27.15 1.50 50.41
C SER A 504 26.23 2.52 51.05
N SER A 505 26.81 3.37 51.93
CA SER A 505 26.15 4.57 52.48
C SER A 505 25.72 5.56 51.37
N PHE A 506 25.86 5.21 50.13
CA PHE A 506 25.49 6.00 48.92
C PHE A 506 24.29 5.45 48.15
N VAL A 507 23.73 4.28 48.53
CA VAL A 507 22.48 3.79 47.90
C VAL A 507 21.33 4.43 48.66
N ARG A 508 20.67 5.38 48.02
CA ARG A 508 19.43 5.96 48.52
C ARG A 508 18.34 4.88 48.47
N PRO A 509 17.55 4.69 49.56
CA PRO A 509 16.46 3.71 49.59
C PRO A 509 15.47 3.98 48.44
N CYS A 510 14.82 2.95 47.93
CA CYS A 510 13.80 3.07 46.87
C CYS A 510 12.69 4.06 47.20
N ASP A 511 12.39 4.27 48.48
CA ASP A 511 11.38 5.18 48.97
C ASP A 511 11.75 6.66 48.76
N TYR A 512 13.00 7.00 48.58
CA TYR A 512 13.46 8.36 48.29
C TYR A 512 12.87 8.94 47.01
N PHE A 513 12.51 8.12 46.06
CA PHE A 513 11.94 8.54 44.78
C PHE A 513 10.41 8.62 44.78
N ASN A 514 9.75 8.12 45.81
CA ASN A 514 8.29 8.13 45.89
C ASN A 514 7.70 9.41 46.54
N HIS A 515 8.52 10.27 47.18
CA HIS A 515 8.06 11.47 47.90
C HIS A 515 8.06 12.79 47.08
N THR A 516 8.32 12.73 45.75
CA THR A 516 8.38 13.96 44.93
C THR A 516 7.17 14.17 44.02
N LYS A 517 6.01 13.57 44.33
CA LYS A 517 4.79 13.76 43.51
C LYS A 517 3.63 14.52 44.21
N GLU A 518 3.80 15.01 45.44
CA GLU A 518 2.71 15.68 46.15
C GLU A 518 2.94 17.15 46.55
N GLU A 519 3.93 17.83 46.02
CA GLU A 519 4.01 19.28 46.23
C GLU A 519 4.32 19.99 44.89
N ARG A 520 3.30 20.19 44.08
CA ARG A 520 3.10 21.31 43.17
C ARG A 520 1.65 21.33 42.68
N THR A 521 0.75 21.87 43.52
CA THR A 521 -0.43 22.59 43.06
C THR A 521 -0.04 23.95 42.52
#